data_726a8c0e83835344c8c8784d3f19895d
#
_entry.id   726a8c0e83835344c8c8784d3f19895d
#
_cell.length_a   1.000
_cell.length_b   1.000
_cell.length_c   1.000
_cell.angle_alpha   90.00
_cell.angle_beta   90.00
_cell.angle_gamma   90.00
#
_symmetry.space_group_name_H-M   'P 1'
#
loop_
_entity.id
_entity.type
_entity.pdbx_description
1 polymer ?
#
loop_
_entity_poly.entity_id
_entity_poly.type
_entity_poly.pdbx_seq_one_letter_code
_entity_poly.pdbx_strand_id
1 'polypeptide(L)'
;PKTSSAASDVYKRQAKIPRMTYDEAMEKYGTDKPDVRFEMTLTELNSVTQGKGFEIFDKSDLVVGIVVPGAATFSRKDIDEYINWVKRPQIGAKGMIWLKFNPDQSFKSSVDKFYTEADLKLWAERCKAKPGDLIFVLAGETNATRFQISSLRMELAERLEMRNPEIFAPVWVTDFPLFKWDTETKRYQA
;
A
#
# COMPACT_ATOMS: atom_id res chain seq x y z
N PRO A 1 -40.38 36.55 -9.40
CA PRO A 1 -39.25 35.80 -9.87
C PRO A 1 -38.49 35.17 -8.68
N LYS A 2 -38.74 33.89 -8.44
CA LYS A 2 -38.04 33.12 -7.42
C LYS A 2 -36.97 32.28 -8.16
N THR A 3 -35.80 32.84 -8.40
CA THR A 3 -34.69 32.14 -9.09
C THR A 3 -33.37 32.30 -8.37
N SER A 4 -33.36 32.27 -7.03
CA SER A 4 -32.10 32.42 -6.29
C SER A 4 -31.80 31.31 -5.30
N SER A 5 -32.68 30.31 -5.13
CA SER A 5 -32.50 29.27 -4.10
C SER A 5 -31.61 28.10 -4.54
N ALA A 6 -31.82 27.59 -5.74
CA ALA A 6 -31.12 26.40 -6.20
C ALA A 6 -29.59 26.59 -6.43
N ALA A 7 -29.21 27.74 -7.00
CA ALA A 7 -27.79 28.05 -7.22
C ALA A 7 -27.03 28.29 -5.90
N SER A 8 -27.69 28.91 -4.91
CA SER A 8 -27.14 29.12 -3.56
C SER A 8 -26.97 27.83 -2.79
N ASP A 9 -27.87 26.84 -2.99
CA ASP A 9 -27.76 25.53 -2.32
C ASP A 9 -26.69 24.62 -2.94
N VAL A 10 -26.45 24.74 -4.24
CA VAL A 10 -25.32 24.08 -4.89
C VAL A 10 -23.98 24.60 -4.36
N TYR A 11 -23.88 25.92 -4.13
CA TYR A 11 -22.65 26.53 -3.58
C TYR A 11 -22.40 26.14 -2.12
N LYS A 12 -23.44 25.93 -1.33
CA LYS A 12 -23.33 25.48 0.07
C LYS A 12 -23.01 23.99 0.25
N ARG A 13 -23.16 23.17 -0.80
CA ARG A 13 -22.87 21.74 -0.79
C ARG A 13 -21.47 21.38 -1.33
N GLN A 14 -20.58 22.35 -1.47
CA GLN A 14 -19.20 22.07 -1.82
C GLN A 14 -18.53 21.37 -0.63
N ALA A 15 -18.51 20.03 -0.67
CA ALA A 15 -17.69 19.25 0.24
C ALA A 15 -16.23 19.73 0.08
N LYS A 16 -15.58 20.05 1.21
CA LYS A 16 -14.15 20.36 1.18
C LYS A 16 -13.41 19.16 0.58
N ILE A 17 -12.84 19.35 -0.59
CA ILE A 17 -11.97 18.33 -1.20
C ILE A 17 -10.75 18.17 -0.28
N PRO A 18 -10.47 16.96 0.24
CA PRO A 18 -9.30 16.69 1.06
C PRO A 18 -8.01 17.06 0.34
N ARG A 19 -7.00 17.43 1.11
CA ARG A 19 -5.66 17.70 0.59
C ARG A 19 -4.66 16.78 1.25
N MET A 20 -3.69 16.33 0.50
CA MET A 20 -2.50 15.64 0.99
C MET A 20 -1.27 16.14 0.21
N THR A 21 -0.11 16.06 0.81
CA THR A 21 1.13 16.39 0.11
C THR A 21 1.53 15.25 -0.83
N TYR A 22 2.43 15.55 -1.78
CA TYR A 22 3.05 14.54 -2.63
C TYR A 22 3.73 13.45 -1.80
N ASP A 23 4.48 13.84 -0.76
CA ASP A 23 5.17 12.89 0.11
C ASP A 23 4.19 11.96 0.84
N GLU A 24 3.10 12.51 1.38
CA GLU A 24 2.04 11.71 2.00
C GLU A 24 1.36 10.75 1.01
N ALA A 25 1.15 11.17 -0.23
CA ALA A 25 0.58 10.33 -1.28
C ALA A 25 1.54 9.17 -1.63
N MET A 26 2.83 9.47 -1.76
CA MET A 26 3.86 8.47 -2.02
C MET A 26 4.09 7.51 -0.85
N GLU A 27 4.03 8.00 0.40
CA GLU A 27 4.13 7.15 1.58
C GLU A 27 2.92 6.23 1.75
N LYS A 28 1.72 6.79 1.69
CA LYS A 28 0.48 6.06 2.03
C LYS A 28 -0.06 5.21 0.89
N TYR A 29 0.24 5.57 -0.37
CA TYR A 29 -0.37 4.94 -1.55
C TYR A 29 0.65 4.51 -2.61
N GLY A 30 1.91 4.96 -2.52
CA GLY A 30 2.96 4.65 -3.48
C GLY A 30 2.79 5.30 -4.86
N THR A 31 1.93 6.31 -4.96
CA THR A 31 1.61 7.02 -6.20
C THR A 31 1.15 8.44 -5.92
N ASP A 32 1.41 9.34 -6.85
CA ASP A 32 0.92 10.73 -6.86
C ASP A 32 -0.56 10.86 -7.30
N LYS A 33 -1.19 9.76 -7.69
CA LYS A 33 -2.60 9.68 -8.14
C LYS A 33 -3.37 8.63 -7.32
N PRO A 34 -3.49 8.82 -5.98
CA PRO A 34 -4.06 7.82 -5.11
C PRO A 34 -5.56 7.65 -5.33
N ASP A 35 -6.01 6.41 -5.40
CA ASP A 35 -7.43 6.08 -5.25
C ASP A 35 -7.78 6.02 -3.76
N VAL A 36 -8.52 6.99 -3.27
CA VAL A 36 -8.88 7.13 -1.85
C VAL A 36 -10.29 6.64 -1.52
N ARG A 37 -10.95 5.93 -2.46
CA ARG A 37 -12.30 5.36 -2.26
C ARG A 37 -12.32 4.17 -1.31
N PHE A 38 -11.16 3.59 -1.04
CA PHE A 38 -11.00 2.46 -0.12
C PHE A 38 -9.73 2.68 0.72
N GLU A 39 -9.72 2.08 1.88
CA GLU A 39 -8.55 2.08 2.77
C GLU A 39 -7.42 1.25 2.17
N MET A 40 -6.66 0.50 2.93
CA MET A 40 -5.48 -0.25 2.53
C MET A 40 -4.28 0.68 2.24
N THR A 41 -3.96 1.52 3.19
CA THR A 41 -2.74 2.35 3.12
C THR A 41 -1.48 1.49 3.32
N LEU A 42 -0.40 1.93 2.71
CA LEU A 42 0.92 1.34 2.85
C LEU A 42 1.51 1.66 4.22
N THR A 43 2.34 0.77 4.72
CA THR A 43 3.06 0.96 5.99
C THR A 43 4.52 0.57 5.81
N GLU A 44 5.43 1.48 6.11
CA GLU A 44 6.86 1.18 6.14
C GLU A 44 7.20 0.28 7.33
N LEU A 45 7.98 -0.76 7.06
CA LEU A 45 8.36 -1.80 8.02
C LEU A 45 9.86 -1.91 8.26
N ASN A 46 10.70 -1.05 7.68
CA ASN A 46 12.16 -1.12 7.82
C ASN A 46 12.60 -1.28 9.27
N SER A 47 12.08 -0.45 10.17
CA SER A 47 12.47 -0.42 11.59
C SER A 47 12.17 -1.71 12.37
N VAL A 48 11.23 -2.52 11.91
CA VAL A 48 10.79 -3.77 12.58
C VAL A 48 11.21 -5.03 11.83
N THR A 49 11.76 -4.90 10.63
CA THR A 49 12.14 -6.03 9.76
C THR A 49 13.63 -6.16 9.55
N GLN A 50 14.36 -5.06 9.46
CA GLN A 50 15.80 -5.07 9.16
C GLN A 50 16.64 -5.45 10.40
N GLY A 51 17.85 -5.95 10.13
CA GLY A 51 18.78 -6.39 11.19
C GLY A 51 18.47 -7.73 11.81
N LYS A 52 17.60 -8.54 11.18
CA LYS A 52 17.18 -9.87 11.66
C LYS A 52 17.82 -11.03 10.89
N GLY A 53 18.75 -10.77 9.97
CA GLY A 53 19.44 -11.78 9.18
C GLY A 53 18.66 -12.27 7.96
N PHE A 54 17.54 -11.63 7.62
CA PHE A 54 16.87 -11.87 6.36
C PHE A 54 17.40 -10.90 5.29
N GLU A 55 18.40 -11.39 4.55
CA GLU A 55 19.23 -10.60 3.65
C GLU A 55 18.43 -9.73 2.66
N ILE A 56 17.27 -10.20 2.20
CA ILE A 56 16.41 -9.46 1.27
C ILE A 56 15.95 -8.17 1.91
N PHE A 57 15.51 -8.20 3.18
CA PHE A 57 15.06 -6.99 3.88
C PHE A 57 16.24 -6.14 4.34
N ASP A 58 17.31 -6.79 4.82
CA ASP A 58 18.48 -6.10 5.36
C ASP A 58 19.20 -5.25 4.30
N LYS A 59 19.11 -5.64 3.01
CA LYS A 59 19.72 -4.95 1.87
C LYS A 59 18.76 -4.02 1.10
N SER A 60 17.50 -3.95 1.51
CA SER A 60 16.50 -3.13 0.82
C SER A 60 16.46 -1.71 1.38
N ASP A 61 16.31 -0.74 0.49
CA ASP A 61 16.09 0.66 0.88
C ASP A 61 14.72 0.84 1.54
N LEU A 62 13.71 0.12 1.03
CA LEU A 62 12.33 0.16 1.50
C LEU A 62 11.80 -1.26 1.70
N VAL A 63 11.24 -1.51 2.88
CA VAL A 63 10.38 -2.65 3.18
C VAL A 63 9.00 -2.10 3.52
N VAL A 64 8.00 -2.47 2.76
CA VAL A 64 6.66 -1.90 2.87
C VAL A 64 5.58 -2.97 2.85
N GLY A 65 4.62 -2.83 3.76
CA GLY A 65 3.50 -3.73 3.90
C GLY A 65 2.16 -3.11 3.53
N ILE A 66 1.23 -3.96 3.12
CA ILE A 66 -0.17 -3.62 2.90
C ILE A 66 -1.06 -4.66 3.58
N VAL A 67 -2.04 -4.20 4.34
CA VAL A 67 -3.01 -5.06 5.02
C VAL A 67 -4.18 -5.35 4.10
N VAL A 68 -4.52 -6.63 3.98
CA VAL A 68 -5.73 -7.10 3.29
C VAL A 68 -6.73 -7.59 4.34
N PRO A 69 -7.78 -6.82 4.62
CA PRO A 69 -8.72 -7.14 5.68
C PRO A 69 -9.44 -8.47 5.44
N GLY A 70 -9.52 -9.31 6.47
CA GLY A 70 -10.24 -10.58 6.43
C GLY A 70 -9.60 -11.68 5.57
N ALA A 71 -8.42 -11.44 4.98
CA ALA A 71 -7.80 -12.35 4.03
C ALA A 71 -6.86 -13.41 4.65
N ALA A 72 -6.83 -13.57 5.98
CA ALA A 72 -6.10 -14.69 6.60
C ALA A 72 -6.62 -16.06 6.13
N THR A 73 -7.88 -16.12 5.67
CA THR A 73 -8.51 -17.33 5.12
C THR A 73 -8.04 -17.70 3.71
N PHE A 74 -7.32 -16.81 3.00
CA PHE A 74 -6.80 -17.11 1.68
C PHE A 74 -6.02 -18.42 1.69
N SER A 75 -6.28 -19.27 0.70
CA SER A 75 -5.53 -20.50 0.51
C SER A 75 -4.10 -20.19 0.06
N ARG A 76 -3.24 -21.20 0.10
CA ARG A 76 -1.88 -21.07 -0.46
C ARG A 76 -1.93 -20.71 -1.95
N LYS A 77 -2.88 -21.28 -2.67
CA LYS A 77 -3.08 -21.01 -4.11
C LYS A 77 -3.43 -19.53 -4.36
N ASP A 78 -4.35 -18.95 -3.56
CA ASP A 78 -4.73 -17.55 -3.71
C ASP A 78 -3.52 -16.63 -3.48
N ILE A 79 -2.72 -16.91 -2.46
CA ILE A 79 -1.50 -16.15 -2.16
C ILE A 79 -0.49 -16.29 -3.31
N ASP A 80 -0.27 -17.51 -3.82
CA ASP A 80 0.66 -17.76 -4.91
C ASP A 80 0.22 -17.07 -6.22
N GLU A 81 -1.09 -16.90 -6.46
CA GLU A 81 -1.59 -16.10 -7.57
C GLU A 81 -1.16 -14.64 -7.48
N TYR A 82 -1.26 -14.01 -6.30
CA TYR A 82 -0.76 -12.63 -6.09
C TYR A 82 0.77 -12.55 -6.20
N ILE A 83 1.51 -13.55 -5.67
CA ILE A 83 2.97 -13.62 -5.82
C ILE A 83 3.36 -13.68 -7.30
N ASN A 84 2.67 -14.50 -8.09
CA ASN A 84 2.91 -14.61 -9.53
C ASN A 84 2.51 -13.32 -10.26
N TRP A 85 1.46 -12.66 -9.81
CA TRP A 85 1.00 -11.41 -10.41
C TRP A 85 2.05 -10.30 -10.23
N VAL A 86 2.63 -10.12 -9.03
CA VAL A 86 3.64 -9.08 -8.80
C VAL A 86 4.97 -9.37 -9.51
N LYS A 87 5.25 -10.64 -9.85
CA LYS A 87 6.44 -11.03 -10.61
C LYS A 87 6.34 -10.77 -12.11
N ARG A 88 5.17 -10.42 -12.64
CA ARG A 88 5.01 -10.09 -14.06
C ARG A 88 5.98 -8.98 -14.46
N PRO A 89 6.50 -8.99 -15.70
CA PRO A 89 7.47 -7.98 -16.16
C PRO A 89 6.97 -6.53 -16.01
N GLN A 90 5.66 -6.33 -16.12
CA GLN A 90 5.03 -5.00 -15.99
C GLN A 90 5.09 -4.45 -14.56
N ILE A 91 5.14 -5.33 -13.56
CA ILE A 91 5.25 -4.97 -12.12
C ILE A 91 6.70 -5.08 -11.66
N GLY A 92 7.37 -6.18 -12.01
CA GLY A 92 8.80 -6.36 -11.84
C GLY A 92 9.27 -6.68 -10.42
N ALA A 93 8.39 -7.12 -9.52
CA ALA A 93 8.80 -7.57 -8.20
C ALA A 93 9.52 -8.93 -8.28
N LYS A 94 10.60 -9.09 -7.52
CA LYS A 94 11.35 -10.35 -7.46
C LYS A 94 10.61 -11.43 -6.66
N GLY A 95 9.75 -11.03 -5.75
CA GLY A 95 8.98 -11.89 -4.87
C GLY A 95 8.09 -11.05 -3.95
N MET A 96 7.31 -11.72 -3.13
CA MET A 96 6.46 -11.10 -2.12
C MET A 96 6.42 -11.98 -0.88
N ILE A 97 6.59 -11.35 0.28
CA ILE A 97 6.43 -11.98 1.57
C ILE A 97 4.99 -11.80 2.03
N TRP A 98 4.49 -12.75 2.80
CA TRP A 98 3.16 -12.66 3.39
C TRP A 98 3.20 -13.06 4.87
N LEU A 99 2.30 -12.43 5.63
CA LEU A 99 2.06 -12.72 7.03
C LEU A 99 0.55 -12.82 7.26
N LYS A 100 0.08 -13.98 7.72
CA LYS A 100 -1.29 -14.17 8.20
C LYS A 100 -1.35 -13.87 9.68
N PHE A 101 -2.28 -13.03 10.08
CA PHE A 101 -2.69 -12.86 11.46
C PHE A 101 -4.02 -13.62 11.65
N ASN A 102 -3.92 -14.83 12.14
CA ASN A 102 -5.07 -15.71 12.24
C ASN A 102 -6.10 -15.25 13.30
N PRO A 103 -7.38 -15.66 13.19
CA PRO A 103 -8.41 -15.30 14.17
C PRO A 103 -8.10 -15.75 15.61
N ASP A 104 -7.33 -16.81 15.79
CA ASP A 104 -6.86 -17.33 17.08
C ASP A 104 -5.65 -16.56 17.64
N GLN A 105 -5.31 -15.44 17.02
CA GLN A 105 -4.16 -14.57 17.31
C GLN A 105 -2.79 -15.19 17.01
N SER A 106 -2.72 -16.36 16.40
CA SER A 106 -1.47 -16.94 15.93
C SER A 106 -0.99 -16.26 14.63
N PHE A 107 0.31 -16.36 14.37
CA PHE A 107 0.93 -15.83 13.16
C PHE A 107 1.46 -16.97 12.29
N LYS A 108 1.36 -16.80 10.97
CA LYS A 108 1.99 -17.68 10.00
C LYS A 108 2.54 -16.84 8.87
N SER A 109 3.82 -17.03 8.55
CA SER A 109 4.51 -16.24 7.52
C SER A 109 5.27 -17.13 6.53
N SER A 110 5.63 -16.57 5.40
CA SER A 110 6.57 -17.20 4.46
C SER A 110 8.03 -17.13 4.94
N VAL A 111 8.31 -16.40 6.02
CA VAL A 111 9.66 -16.16 6.57
C VAL A 111 9.79 -16.55 8.05
N ASP A 112 8.98 -17.48 8.53
CA ASP A 112 8.97 -17.96 9.92
C ASP A 112 10.36 -18.44 10.41
N LYS A 113 11.26 -18.79 9.49
CA LYS A 113 12.64 -19.22 9.82
C LYS A 113 13.53 -18.07 10.30
N PHE A 114 13.19 -16.84 9.96
CA PHE A 114 14.02 -15.65 10.24
C PHE A 114 13.42 -14.75 11.31
N TYR A 115 12.11 -14.85 11.55
CA TYR A 115 11.38 -13.95 12.45
C TYR A 115 10.65 -14.76 13.52
N THR A 116 10.80 -14.33 14.75
CA THR A 116 10.07 -14.90 15.89
C THR A 116 8.61 -14.44 15.86
N GLU A 117 7.74 -15.11 16.61
CA GLU A 117 6.35 -14.68 16.76
C GLU A 117 6.24 -13.24 17.30
N ALA A 118 7.14 -12.85 18.20
CA ALA A 118 7.22 -11.48 18.71
C ALA A 118 7.55 -10.47 17.60
N ASP A 119 8.45 -10.80 16.68
CA ASP A 119 8.76 -9.94 15.53
C ASP A 119 7.53 -9.82 14.61
N LEU A 120 6.86 -10.91 14.29
CA LEU A 120 5.67 -10.91 13.45
C LEU A 120 4.51 -10.12 14.07
N LYS A 121 4.40 -10.16 15.40
CA LYS A 121 3.45 -9.33 16.14
C LYS A 121 3.75 -7.83 15.97
N LEU A 122 5.02 -7.44 16.04
CA LEU A 122 5.42 -6.04 15.79
C LEU A 122 5.05 -5.58 14.36
N TRP A 123 5.16 -6.46 13.36
CA TRP A 123 4.71 -6.13 12.00
C TRP A 123 3.21 -5.87 11.96
N ALA A 124 2.43 -6.76 12.59
CA ALA A 124 0.97 -6.62 12.64
C ALA A 124 0.54 -5.33 13.38
N GLU A 125 1.18 -5.02 14.51
CA GLU A 125 0.95 -3.80 15.27
C GLU A 125 1.30 -2.55 14.46
N ARG A 126 2.47 -2.55 13.78
CA ARG A 126 2.90 -1.44 12.94
C ARG A 126 1.95 -1.19 11.79
N CYS A 127 1.46 -2.25 11.15
CA CYS A 127 0.45 -2.21 10.10
C CYS A 127 -0.98 -1.96 10.62
N LYS A 128 -1.21 -1.96 11.93
CA LYS A 128 -2.55 -1.90 12.54
C LYS A 128 -3.47 -3.04 12.06
N ALA A 129 -2.89 -4.19 11.75
CA ALA A 129 -3.63 -5.37 11.33
C ALA A 129 -4.40 -5.97 12.50
N LYS A 130 -5.52 -6.62 12.20
CA LYS A 130 -6.41 -7.28 13.15
C LYS A 130 -6.37 -8.80 12.96
N PRO A 131 -6.74 -9.59 13.99
CA PRO A 131 -6.95 -11.02 13.80
C PRO A 131 -7.92 -11.28 12.63
N GLY A 132 -7.51 -12.15 11.70
CA GLY A 132 -8.20 -12.42 10.45
C GLY A 132 -7.62 -11.72 9.23
N ASP A 133 -6.65 -10.82 9.38
CA ASP A 133 -6.04 -10.08 8.28
C ASP A 133 -4.82 -10.81 7.68
N LEU A 134 -4.51 -10.47 6.45
CA LEU A 134 -3.30 -10.87 5.74
C LEU A 134 -2.47 -9.62 5.43
N ILE A 135 -1.17 -9.68 5.65
CA ILE A 135 -0.23 -8.62 5.28
C ILE A 135 0.64 -9.13 4.13
N PHE A 136 0.67 -8.40 3.04
CA PHE A 136 1.66 -8.58 1.97
C PHE A 136 2.79 -7.58 2.14
N VAL A 137 4.03 -8.03 1.94
CA VAL A 137 5.23 -7.21 2.12
C VAL A 137 6.10 -7.31 0.88
N LEU A 138 6.48 -6.15 0.33
CA LEU A 138 7.47 -6.02 -0.73
C LEU A 138 8.69 -5.26 -0.23
N ALA A 139 9.84 -5.54 -0.83
CA ALA A 139 11.10 -4.92 -0.44
C ALA A 139 12.03 -4.75 -1.64
N GLY A 140 12.80 -3.66 -1.63
CA GLY A 140 13.76 -3.34 -2.69
C GLY A 140 14.14 -1.87 -2.73
N GLU A 141 14.46 -1.37 -3.92
CA GLU A 141 14.68 0.05 -4.17
C GLU A 141 13.38 0.83 -3.96
N THR A 142 13.47 2.01 -3.37
CA THR A 142 12.32 2.79 -2.87
C THR A 142 11.26 3.04 -3.94
N ASN A 143 11.62 3.59 -5.09
CA ASN A 143 10.64 4.00 -6.11
C ASN A 143 10.00 2.77 -6.80
N ALA A 144 10.81 1.77 -7.13
CA ALA A 144 10.33 0.52 -7.71
C ALA A 144 9.38 -0.19 -6.75
N THR A 145 9.73 -0.28 -5.47
CA THR A 145 8.92 -0.94 -4.46
C THR A 145 7.60 -0.20 -4.22
N ARG A 146 7.60 1.14 -4.19
CA ARG A 146 6.37 1.95 -4.10
C ARG A 146 5.46 1.72 -5.29
N PHE A 147 5.99 1.69 -6.51
CA PHE A 147 5.22 1.38 -7.72
C PHE A 147 4.61 -0.03 -7.64
N GLN A 148 5.41 -1.03 -7.26
CA GLN A 148 4.98 -2.43 -7.18
C GLN A 148 3.86 -2.63 -6.16
N ILE A 149 4.01 -2.08 -4.96
CA ILE A 149 3.00 -2.22 -3.90
C ILE A 149 1.74 -1.40 -4.20
N SER A 150 1.86 -0.24 -4.83
CA SER A 150 0.73 0.55 -5.31
C SER A 150 -0.07 -0.21 -6.37
N SER A 151 0.62 -0.84 -7.32
CA SER A 151 0.00 -1.69 -8.32
C SER A 151 -0.72 -2.90 -7.70
N LEU A 152 -0.09 -3.55 -6.71
CA LEU A 152 -0.71 -4.63 -5.96
C LEU A 152 -1.95 -4.16 -5.19
N ARG A 153 -1.90 -2.96 -4.59
CA ARG A 153 -3.03 -2.35 -3.91
C ARG A 153 -4.24 -2.21 -4.84
N MET A 154 -4.03 -1.76 -6.07
CA MET A 154 -5.09 -1.60 -7.05
C MET A 154 -5.65 -2.95 -7.52
N GLU A 155 -4.80 -3.96 -7.74
CA GLU A 155 -5.21 -5.32 -8.09
C GLU A 155 -6.03 -5.99 -6.98
N LEU A 156 -5.59 -5.84 -5.72
CA LEU A 156 -6.33 -6.32 -4.55
C LEU A 156 -7.71 -5.67 -4.48
N ALA A 157 -7.78 -4.35 -4.64
CA ALA A 157 -9.03 -3.61 -4.59
C ALA A 157 -10.00 -3.99 -5.72
N GLU A 158 -9.48 -4.35 -6.89
CA GLU A 158 -10.30 -4.84 -8.01
C GLU A 158 -10.85 -6.24 -7.72
N ARG A 159 -10.00 -7.19 -7.34
CA ARG A 159 -10.42 -8.58 -7.09
C ARG A 159 -11.33 -8.73 -5.86
N LEU A 160 -11.18 -7.82 -4.89
CA LEU A 160 -11.99 -7.82 -3.67
C LEU A 160 -13.21 -6.88 -3.77
N GLU A 161 -13.48 -6.36 -4.98
CA GLU A 161 -14.62 -5.48 -5.27
C GLU A 161 -14.71 -4.26 -4.33
N MET A 162 -13.55 -3.75 -3.86
CA MET A 162 -13.47 -2.62 -2.94
C MET A 162 -13.65 -1.27 -3.66
N ARG A 163 -13.55 -1.26 -4.99
CA ARG A 163 -13.69 -0.07 -5.83
C ARG A 163 -15.13 0.08 -6.29
N ASN A 164 -15.89 0.90 -5.59
CA ASN A 164 -17.24 1.24 -6.06
C ASN A 164 -17.17 2.33 -7.13
N PRO A 165 -17.59 2.07 -8.40
CA PRO A 165 -17.55 3.05 -9.49
C PRO A 165 -18.52 4.23 -9.27
N GLU A 166 -19.55 4.06 -8.45
CA GLU A 166 -20.53 5.11 -8.14
C GLU A 166 -20.00 6.14 -7.10
N ILE A 167 -18.87 5.84 -6.45
CA ILE A 167 -18.26 6.75 -5.45
C ILE A 167 -17.21 7.63 -6.14
N PHE A 168 -17.42 8.94 -6.04
CA PHE A 168 -16.45 9.97 -6.38
C PHE A 168 -15.73 10.44 -5.12
N ALA A 169 -14.41 10.26 -5.06
CA ALA A 169 -13.57 10.67 -3.94
C ALA A 169 -12.41 11.55 -4.43
N PRO A 170 -12.68 12.81 -4.79
CA PRO A 170 -11.63 13.72 -5.25
C PRO A 170 -10.68 14.07 -4.12
N VAL A 171 -9.40 14.20 -4.43
CA VAL A 171 -8.33 14.62 -3.53
C VAL A 171 -7.38 15.56 -4.26
N TRP A 172 -6.91 16.61 -3.58
CA TRP A 172 -5.83 17.44 -4.05
C TRP A 172 -4.50 16.89 -3.55
N VAL A 173 -3.61 16.56 -4.47
CA VAL A 173 -2.21 16.30 -4.14
C VAL A 173 -1.43 17.59 -4.42
N THR A 174 -0.71 18.08 -3.41
CA THR A 174 0.01 19.36 -3.42
C THR A 174 1.50 19.15 -3.12
N ASP A 175 2.27 20.21 -3.17
CA ASP A 175 3.69 20.20 -2.79
C ASP A 175 4.53 19.22 -3.60
N PHE A 176 4.25 19.15 -4.91
CA PHE A 176 5.07 18.35 -5.83
C PHE A 176 6.51 18.86 -5.85
N PRO A 177 7.51 17.95 -5.90
CA PRO A 177 8.90 18.37 -6.08
C PRO A 177 9.05 19.07 -7.42
N LEU A 178 9.71 20.22 -7.43
CA LEU A 178 9.97 20.98 -8.66
C LEU A 178 10.90 20.21 -9.61
N PHE A 179 11.83 19.43 -9.04
CA PHE A 179 12.77 18.60 -9.78
C PHE A 179 12.83 17.20 -9.19
N LYS A 180 12.94 16.21 -10.06
CA LYS A 180 13.18 14.81 -9.69
C LYS A 180 14.54 14.38 -10.21
N TRP A 181 15.32 13.70 -9.37
CA TRP A 181 16.58 13.11 -9.80
C TRP A 181 16.31 11.88 -10.68
N ASP A 182 16.81 11.91 -11.91
CA ASP A 182 16.80 10.77 -12.81
C ASP A 182 18.12 10.01 -12.68
N THR A 183 18.03 8.75 -12.24
CA THR A 183 19.18 7.88 -12.00
C THR A 183 19.85 7.41 -13.28
N GLU A 184 19.11 7.33 -14.40
CA GLU A 184 19.65 6.91 -15.70
C GLU A 184 20.47 8.02 -16.35
N THR A 185 19.88 9.21 -16.43
CA THR A 185 20.54 10.37 -17.06
C THR A 185 21.45 11.14 -16.11
N LYS A 186 21.43 10.81 -14.80
CA LYS A 186 22.17 11.50 -13.72
C LYS A 186 21.96 13.03 -13.73
N ARG A 187 20.71 13.47 -13.91
CA ARG A 187 20.30 14.88 -13.93
C ARG A 187 18.99 15.08 -13.18
N TYR A 188 18.78 16.32 -12.78
CA TYR A 188 17.45 16.74 -12.35
C TYR A 188 16.58 16.97 -13.58
N GLN A 189 15.36 16.44 -13.55
CA GLN A 189 14.30 16.66 -14.53
C GLN A 189 13.13 17.38 -13.85
N ALA A 190 12.48 18.29 -14.59
CA ALA A 190 11.27 19.01 -14.15
C ALA A 190 10.01 18.21 -14.50
#